data_b26c1460e41baaf6212430993bcec913
#
_entry.id   b26c1460e41baaf6212430993bcec913
#
_cell.length_a   1.000
_cell.length_b   1.000
_cell.length_c   1.000
_cell.angle_alpha   90.00
_cell.angle_beta   90.00
_cell.angle_gamma   90.00
#
_symmetry.space_group_name_H-M   'P 1'
#
loop_
_entity.id
_entity.type
_entity.pdbx_description
1 polymer ?
#
loop_
_entity_poly.entity_id
_entity_poly.type
_entity_poly.pdbx_seq_one_letter_code
_entity_poly.pdbx_strand_id
1 'polypeptide(L)'
;TTDTSTTTKKSTESEKVVDVPDNLDDGQWEGDVIVSGKGENVRAVGAYYGTFENGDKYANTINKWKADLGDSVNVYNMSIPTSAAYYMPNNLKDAVSDQKDNIDNIAAGLNGIINTNVYDALAEHTKEYIYSRTDHHWQPLGAYYAAQVFADQSGIDFPDLDTYDKWEIDGFVGTMYAY
;
A
#
# COMPACT_ATOMS: atom_id res chain seq x y z
N THR A 1 14.64 -6.88 -50.66
CA THR A 1 14.72 -5.74 -49.74
C THR A 1 13.33 -5.50 -49.17
N THR A 2 13.04 -6.13 -48.04
CA THR A 2 11.83 -5.93 -47.25
C THR A 2 12.23 -5.06 -46.06
N ASP A 3 11.69 -3.85 -46.08
CA ASP A 3 11.87 -2.85 -45.04
C ASP A 3 10.90 -3.16 -43.92
N THR A 4 11.39 -3.61 -42.77
CA THR A 4 10.59 -3.87 -41.57
C THR A 4 10.64 -2.62 -40.72
N SER A 5 9.65 -1.76 -40.91
CA SER A 5 9.40 -0.60 -40.06
C SER A 5 8.88 -1.04 -38.69
N THR A 6 9.76 -1.02 -37.71
CA THR A 6 9.41 -1.25 -36.29
C THR A 6 8.77 0.03 -35.76
N THR A 7 7.44 0.04 -35.72
CA THR A 7 6.69 1.12 -35.06
C THR A 7 6.78 0.92 -33.57
N THR A 8 7.66 1.67 -32.91
CA THR A 8 7.71 1.78 -31.45
C THR A 8 6.43 2.49 -31.01
N LYS A 9 5.48 1.75 -30.44
CA LYS A 9 4.33 2.33 -29.74
C LYS A 9 4.85 3.10 -28.54
N LYS A 10 4.83 4.42 -28.63
CA LYS A 10 5.00 5.32 -27.49
C LYS A 10 3.85 5.08 -26.54
N SER A 11 4.12 4.44 -25.38
CA SER A 11 3.15 4.33 -24.32
C SER A 11 2.73 5.75 -23.92
N THR A 12 1.49 6.09 -24.13
CA THR A 12 0.89 7.26 -23.50
C THR A 12 0.88 6.99 -22.01
N GLU A 13 1.74 7.66 -21.26
CA GLU A 13 1.66 7.74 -19.82
C GLU A 13 0.21 8.16 -19.51
N SER A 14 -0.57 7.28 -18.87
CA SER A 14 -1.88 7.64 -18.36
C SER A 14 -1.66 8.78 -17.37
N GLU A 15 -2.42 9.87 -17.50
CA GLU A 15 -2.38 10.94 -16.51
C GLU A 15 -2.64 10.34 -15.14
N LYS A 16 -1.60 10.34 -14.29
CA LYS A 16 -1.70 9.85 -12.92
C LYS A 16 -2.61 10.77 -12.14
N VAL A 17 -3.67 10.23 -11.60
CA VAL A 17 -4.53 10.98 -10.68
C VAL A 17 -3.70 11.29 -9.45
N VAL A 18 -3.34 12.57 -9.26
CA VAL A 18 -2.58 13.02 -8.10
C VAL A 18 -3.52 13.07 -6.91
N ASP A 19 -3.34 12.15 -5.97
CA ASP A 19 -4.16 12.05 -4.76
C ASP A 19 -3.54 12.74 -3.54
N VAL A 20 -2.23 12.98 -3.56
CA VAL A 20 -1.50 13.59 -2.43
C VAL A 20 -1.22 15.05 -2.76
N PRO A 21 -1.69 16.03 -1.97
CA PRO A 21 -1.27 17.41 -2.10
C PRO A 21 0.25 17.52 -1.88
N ASP A 22 0.90 18.45 -2.57
CA ASP A 22 2.35 18.68 -2.45
C ASP A 22 2.78 19.03 -1.01
N ASN A 23 1.86 19.55 -0.19
CA ASN A 23 1.99 19.71 1.26
C ASN A 23 0.88 18.94 1.95
N LEU A 24 1.24 18.06 2.88
CA LEU A 24 0.30 17.53 3.84
C LEU A 24 -0.06 18.66 4.81
N ASP A 25 -1.28 19.15 4.72
CA ASP A 25 -1.84 20.10 5.68
C ASP A 25 -1.76 19.54 7.09
N ASP A 26 -1.72 20.42 8.09
CA ASP A 26 -1.83 20.01 9.49
C ASP A 26 -3.13 19.23 9.70
N GLY A 27 -2.99 18.10 10.39
CA GLY A 27 -4.11 17.27 10.76
C GLY A 27 -4.62 17.57 12.15
N GLN A 28 -5.85 17.19 12.39
CA GLN A 28 -6.50 17.23 13.71
C GLN A 28 -7.22 15.93 14.00
N TRP A 29 -7.35 15.62 15.28
CA TRP A 29 -8.15 14.48 15.72
C TRP A 29 -9.64 14.79 15.61
N GLU A 30 -10.38 13.89 14.97
CA GLU A 30 -11.84 13.85 14.95
C GLU A 30 -12.28 12.45 15.42
N GLY A 31 -12.64 12.33 16.70
CA GLY A 31 -12.87 11.02 17.32
C GLY A 31 -11.61 10.14 17.25
N ASP A 32 -11.72 8.98 16.60
CA ASP A 32 -10.65 7.99 16.48
C ASP A 32 -9.86 8.09 15.16
N VAL A 33 -10.14 9.10 14.35
CA VAL A 33 -9.46 9.34 13.08
C VAL A 33 -8.74 10.68 13.08
N ILE A 34 -7.76 10.81 12.19
CA ILE A 34 -7.03 12.05 11.95
C ILE A 34 -7.52 12.59 10.61
N VAL A 35 -8.01 13.83 10.62
CA VAL A 35 -8.49 14.50 9.41
C VAL A 35 -7.54 15.61 9.02
N SER A 36 -7.19 15.69 7.75
CA SER A 36 -6.34 16.74 7.16
C SER A 36 -6.87 17.18 5.80
N GLY A 37 -6.31 18.27 5.28
CA GLY A 37 -6.69 18.84 3.98
C GLY A 37 -7.94 19.68 4.03
N LYS A 38 -8.34 20.24 2.87
CA LYS A 38 -9.52 21.12 2.71
C LYS A 38 -10.22 20.84 1.38
N GLY A 39 -11.55 21.05 1.36
CA GLY A 39 -12.34 20.86 0.15
C GLY A 39 -12.23 19.45 -0.40
N GLU A 40 -11.90 19.32 -1.67
CA GLU A 40 -11.75 18.02 -2.35
C GLU A 40 -10.50 17.23 -1.90
N ASN A 41 -9.58 17.88 -1.18
CA ASN A 41 -8.36 17.25 -0.66
C ASN A 41 -8.49 16.80 0.80
N VAL A 42 -9.69 16.81 1.37
CA VAL A 42 -9.91 16.25 2.71
C VAL A 42 -9.62 14.76 2.70
N ARG A 43 -8.85 14.33 3.70
CA ARG A 43 -8.52 12.94 3.94
C ARG A 43 -8.65 12.61 5.41
N ALA A 44 -9.21 11.44 5.71
CA ALA A 44 -9.17 10.83 7.03
C ALA A 44 -8.21 9.65 7.03
N VAL A 45 -7.39 9.53 8.05
CA VAL A 45 -6.48 8.40 8.26
C VAL A 45 -6.70 7.83 9.66
N GLY A 46 -6.75 6.51 9.76
CA GLY A 46 -6.75 5.82 11.04
C GLY A 46 -5.35 5.83 11.65
N ALA A 47 -5.25 6.12 12.94
CA ALA A 47 -3.99 6.06 13.65
C ALA A 47 -3.47 4.61 13.75
N TYR A 48 -2.15 4.45 13.66
CA TYR A 48 -1.49 3.16 13.79
C TYR A 48 -0.74 3.08 15.14
N TYR A 49 -1.02 2.02 15.90
CA TYR A 49 -0.41 1.79 17.22
C TYR A 49 0.22 0.39 17.32
N GLY A 50 0.71 -0.15 16.21
CA GLY A 50 1.42 -1.42 16.21
C GLY A 50 2.71 -1.35 17.03
N THR A 51 3.06 -2.45 17.71
CA THR A 51 4.27 -2.58 18.51
C THR A 51 5.18 -3.65 17.95
N PHE A 52 6.48 -3.56 18.20
CA PHE A 52 7.44 -4.60 17.83
C PHE A 52 7.09 -5.94 18.48
N GLU A 53 6.61 -5.93 19.74
CA GLU A 53 6.17 -7.17 20.41
C GLU A 53 5.05 -7.88 19.64
N ASN A 54 4.10 -7.15 19.09
CA ASN A 54 3.04 -7.73 18.28
C ASN A 54 3.56 -8.17 16.91
N GLY A 55 4.49 -7.45 16.32
CA GLY A 55 5.21 -7.83 15.12
C GLY A 55 5.98 -9.17 15.31
N ASP A 56 6.69 -9.30 16.42
CA ASP A 56 7.41 -10.53 16.78
C ASP A 56 6.46 -11.72 16.97
N LYS A 57 5.32 -11.50 17.64
CA LYS A 57 4.30 -12.56 17.81
C LYS A 57 3.74 -13.01 16.46
N TYR A 58 3.52 -12.07 15.56
CA TYR A 58 3.08 -12.38 14.19
C TYR A 58 4.14 -13.19 13.45
N ALA A 59 5.39 -12.72 13.37
CA ALA A 59 6.50 -13.40 12.71
C ALA A 59 6.70 -14.82 13.27
N ASN A 60 6.69 -14.97 14.60
CA ASN A 60 6.80 -16.25 15.25
C ASN A 60 5.64 -17.21 14.91
N THR A 61 4.44 -16.68 14.72
CA THR A 61 3.27 -17.49 14.35
C THR A 61 3.43 -18.05 12.94
N ILE A 62 3.79 -17.22 11.96
CA ILE A 62 3.96 -17.69 10.59
C ILE A 62 5.21 -18.53 10.40
N ASN A 63 6.26 -18.33 11.21
CA ASN A 63 7.41 -19.23 11.25
C ASN A 63 7.03 -20.65 11.69
N LYS A 64 6.12 -20.79 12.66
CA LYS A 64 5.58 -22.11 13.07
C LYS A 64 4.82 -22.76 11.92
N TRP A 65 3.96 -22.00 11.20
CA TRP A 65 3.27 -22.54 10.05
C TRP A 65 4.24 -23.00 8.95
N LYS A 66 5.30 -22.21 8.68
CA LYS A 66 6.35 -22.62 7.74
C LYS A 66 7.03 -23.92 8.17
N ALA A 67 7.35 -24.07 9.45
CA ALA A 67 7.96 -25.27 9.97
C ALA A 67 7.03 -26.51 9.83
N ASP A 68 5.73 -26.32 10.08
CA ASP A 68 4.73 -27.39 9.93
C ASP A 68 4.51 -27.79 8.46
N LEU A 69 4.59 -26.84 7.52
CA LEU A 69 4.45 -27.08 6.09
C LEU A 69 5.69 -27.73 5.46
N GLY A 70 6.85 -27.55 6.06
CA GLY A 70 8.12 -28.10 5.59
C GLY A 70 8.74 -27.33 4.41
N ASP A 71 9.90 -27.82 3.95
CA ASP A 71 10.73 -27.10 2.98
C ASP A 71 10.18 -27.12 1.53
N SER A 72 9.29 -28.07 1.24
CA SER A 72 8.70 -28.21 -0.11
C SER A 72 7.64 -27.15 -0.43
N VAL A 73 7.21 -26.36 0.56
CA VAL A 73 6.18 -25.32 0.40
C VAL A 73 6.81 -23.95 0.54
N ASN A 74 6.68 -23.11 -0.48
CA ASN A 74 7.01 -21.68 -0.37
C ASN A 74 5.91 -20.96 0.41
N VAL A 75 6.30 -20.23 1.44
CA VAL A 75 5.43 -19.34 2.21
C VAL A 75 5.86 -17.91 1.95
N TYR A 76 4.92 -17.07 1.60
CA TYR A 76 5.14 -15.64 1.37
C TYR A 76 4.47 -14.83 2.47
N ASN A 77 5.17 -13.82 2.97
CA ASN A 77 4.63 -12.79 3.82
C ASN A 77 4.48 -11.50 3.02
N MET A 78 3.32 -10.89 3.09
CA MET A 78 3.05 -9.60 2.47
C MET A 78 2.34 -8.70 3.50
N SER A 79 3.10 -7.90 4.23
CA SER A 79 2.57 -6.93 5.19
C SER A 79 2.10 -5.68 4.45
N ILE A 80 0.77 -5.50 4.39
CA ILE A 80 0.17 -4.36 3.67
C ILE A 80 0.08 -3.18 4.64
N PRO A 81 0.74 -2.03 4.34
CA PRO A 81 0.59 -0.84 5.16
C PRO A 81 -0.81 -0.22 5.01
N THR A 82 -1.25 0.52 6.01
CA THR A 82 -2.46 1.34 5.91
C THR A 82 -2.13 2.70 5.31
N SER A 83 -3.15 3.49 4.96
CA SER A 83 -2.98 4.86 4.44
C SER A 83 -2.15 5.76 5.37
N ALA A 84 -2.17 5.52 6.67
CA ALA A 84 -1.38 6.28 7.65
C ALA A 84 0.13 6.20 7.41
N ALA A 85 0.63 5.12 6.79
CA ALA A 85 2.04 4.96 6.47
C ALA A 85 2.56 6.07 5.53
N TYR A 86 1.69 6.59 4.66
CA TYR A 86 2.08 7.55 3.61
C TYR A 86 1.47 8.93 3.76
N TYR A 87 0.30 9.02 4.39
CA TYR A 87 -0.52 10.23 4.41
C TYR A 87 -0.74 10.80 5.81
N MET A 88 0.05 10.37 6.79
CA MET A 88 0.00 10.94 8.14
C MET A 88 0.46 12.40 8.12
N PRO A 89 -0.35 13.34 8.63
CA PRO A 89 0.04 14.75 8.73
C PRO A 89 1.32 14.94 9.56
N ASN A 90 2.18 15.84 9.11
CA ASN A 90 3.49 16.05 9.74
C ASN A 90 3.41 16.43 11.22
N ASN A 91 2.40 17.22 11.60
CA ASN A 91 2.20 17.66 13.00
C ASN A 91 1.75 16.52 13.94
N LEU A 92 1.35 15.36 13.41
CA LEU A 92 0.86 14.22 14.20
C LEU A 92 1.67 12.93 14.01
N LYS A 93 2.76 12.97 13.26
CA LYS A 93 3.61 11.78 13.03
C LYS A 93 4.12 11.15 14.31
N ASP A 94 4.52 11.99 15.28
CA ASP A 94 5.08 11.53 16.56
C ASP A 94 4.00 11.02 17.54
N ALA A 95 2.72 11.20 17.20
CA ALA A 95 1.61 10.73 18.04
C ALA A 95 1.19 9.27 17.75
N VAL A 96 1.77 8.65 16.75
CA VAL A 96 1.46 7.29 16.29
C VAL A 96 2.73 6.48 16.11
N SER A 97 2.60 5.14 16.07
CA SER A 97 3.73 4.27 15.77
C SER A 97 4.13 4.34 14.28
N ASP A 98 5.42 4.19 13.97
CA ASP A 98 5.87 4.03 12.60
C ASP A 98 5.54 2.63 12.07
N GLN A 99 4.82 2.57 10.94
CA GLN A 99 4.48 1.30 10.32
C GLN A 99 5.67 0.65 9.61
N LYS A 100 6.54 1.47 9.00
CA LYS A 100 7.73 0.96 8.30
C LYS A 100 8.64 0.20 9.25
N ASP A 101 8.92 0.78 10.40
CA ASP A 101 9.77 0.16 11.42
C ASP A 101 9.21 -1.18 11.88
N ASN A 102 7.90 -1.28 12.08
CA ASN A 102 7.28 -2.53 12.50
C ASN A 102 7.21 -3.58 11.37
N ILE A 103 6.97 -3.15 10.13
CA ILE A 103 7.04 -4.02 8.95
C ILE A 103 8.44 -4.58 8.77
N ASP A 104 9.47 -3.77 8.95
CA ASP A 104 10.87 -4.19 8.88
C ASP A 104 11.23 -5.16 10.03
N ASN A 105 10.72 -4.89 11.24
CA ASN A 105 10.87 -5.80 12.37
C ASN A 105 10.24 -7.18 12.09
N ILE A 106 9.03 -7.21 11.54
CA ILE A 106 8.38 -8.45 11.12
C ILE A 106 9.26 -9.19 10.10
N ALA A 107 9.70 -8.47 9.04
CA ALA A 107 10.53 -9.04 7.99
C ALA A 107 11.83 -9.65 8.55
N ALA A 108 12.49 -8.95 9.48
CA ALA A 108 13.70 -9.44 10.14
C ALA A 108 13.47 -10.68 11.00
N GLY A 109 12.27 -10.86 11.54
CA GLY A 109 11.87 -12.03 12.34
C GLY A 109 11.48 -13.27 11.54
N LEU A 110 11.37 -13.18 10.20
CA LEU A 110 10.97 -14.31 9.36
C LEU A 110 12.09 -15.34 9.17
N ASN A 111 11.72 -16.61 9.19
CA ASN A 111 12.64 -17.72 8.98
C ASN A 111 12.13 -18.67 7.89
N GLY A 112 12.86 -18.76 6.79
CA GLY A 112 12.48 -19.59 5.64
C GLY A 112 11.20 -19.15 4.93
N ILE A 113 10.76 -17.92 5.14
CA ILE A 113 9.59 -17.30 4.55
C ILE A 113 10.06 -16.17 3.62
N ILE A 114 9.46 -16.10 2.46
CA ILE A 114 9.76 -15.07 1.45
C ILE A 114 8.98 -13.81 1.82
N ASN A 115 9.69 -12.72 2.15
CA ASN A 115 9.05 -11.44 2.47
C ASN A 115 8.86 -10.61 1.21
N THR A 116 7.62 -10.24 0.90
CA THR A 116 7.26 -9.36 -0.22
C THR A 116 7.19 -7.92 0.29
N ASN A 117 8.12 -7.07 -0.14
CA ASN A 117 8.19 -5.68 0.28
C ASN A 117 7.19 -4.82 -0.53
N VAL A 118 5.96 -4.77 -0.06
CA VAL A 118 4.90 -3.96 -0.64
C VAL A 118 4.98 -2.50 -0.20
N TYR A 119 5.59 -2.23 0.97
CA TYR A 119 5.70 -0.87 1.50
C TYR A 119 6.41 0.06 0.52
N ASP A 120 7.60 -0.32 0.07
CA ASP A 120 8.40 0.52 -0.82
C ASP A 120 7.74 0.66 -2.21
N ALA A 121 7.14 -0.43 -2.71
CA ALA A 121 6.42 -0.38 -3.98
C ALA A 121 5.23 0.60 -3.95
N LEU A 122 4.42 0.58 -2.89
CA LEU A 122 3.32 1.53 -2.74
C LEU A 122 3.81 2.96 -2.49
N ALA A 123 4.96 3.13 -1.83
CA ALA A 123 5.54 4.46 -1.59
C ALA A 123 5.87 5.20 -2.90
N GLU A 124 6.25 4.49 -3.96
CA GLU A 124 6.51 5.05 -5.28
C GLU A 124 5.25 5.62 -5.95
N HIS A 125 4.07 5.15 -5.52
CA HIS A 125 2.76 5.48 -6.11
C HIS A 125 1.89 6.38 -5.21
N THR A 126 2.46 7.01 -4.18
CA THR A 126 1.72 7.85 -3.23
C THR A 126 1.06 9.09 -3.84
N LYS A 127 1.45 9.47 -5.05
CA LYS A 127 0.81 10.54 -5.82
C LYS A 127 -0.38 10.07 -6.67
N GLU A 128 -0.67 8.78 -6.64
CA GLU A 128 -1.80 8.17 -7.31
C GLU A 128 -2.90 7.83 -6.30
N TYR A 129 -4.13 7.59 -6.77
CA TYR A 129 -5.23 7.24 -5.88
C TYR A 129 -5.17 5.77 -5.46
N ILE A 130 -4.18 5.43 -4.62
CA ILE A 130 -3.94 4.06 -4.15
C ILE A 130 -4.63 3.73 -2.83
N TYR A 131 -5.11 4.74 -2.09
CA TYR A 131 -5.91 4.61 -0.87
C TYR A 131 -7.12 5.52 -0.90
N SER A 132 -8.24 5.05 -0.35
CA SER A 132 -9.43 5.85 -0.15
C SER A 132 -9.14 7.06 0.75
N ARG A 133 -9.83 8.19 0.50
CA ARG A 133 -9.68 9.40 1.33
C ARG A 133 -10.51 9.34 2.61
N THR A 134 -11.63 8.62 2.59
CA THR A 134 -12.59 8.53 3.71
C THR A 134 -12.84 7.09 4.16
N ASP A 135 -11.89 6.20 3.84
CA ASP A 135 -11.93 4.81 4.26
C ASP A 135 -10.50 4.31 4.52
N HIS A 136 -10.35 3.31 5.39
CA HIS A 136 -9.05 2.74 5.72
C HIS A 136 -8.51 1.74 4.68
N HIS A 137 -9.32 1.37 3.71
CA HIS A 137 -8.89 0.42 2.69
C HIS A 137 -8.12 1.08 1.55
N TRP A 138 -7.23 0.32 0.95
CA TRP A 138 -6.62 0.67 -0.33
C TRP A 138 -7.64 0.63 -1.47
N GLN A 139 -7.27 1.26 -2.58
CA GLN A 139 -8.01 1.19 -3.84
C GLN A 139 -7.54 -0.01 -4.68
N PRO A 140 -8.31 -0.44 -5.69
CA PRO A 140 -7.89 -1.48 -6.63
C PRO A 140 -6.52 -1.21 -7.26
N LEU A 141 -6.18 0.06 -7.51
CA LEU A 141 -4.87 0.46 -8.04
C LEU A 141 -3.73 0.12 -7.06
N GLY A 142 -3.91 0.39 -5.77
CA GLY A 142 -2.93 0.00 -4.75
C GLY A 142 -2.79 -1.53 -4.65
N ALA A 143 -3.91 -2.25 -4.72
CA ALA A 143 -3.89 -3.71 -4.73
C ALA A 143 -3.19 -4.27 -5.97
N TYR A 144 -3.35 -3.62 -7.14
CA TYR A 144 -2.64 -3.98 -8.36
C TYR A 144 -1.12 -3.91 -8.17
N TYR A 145 -0.58 -2.78 -7.66
CA TYR A 145 0.86 -2.65 -7.44
C TYR A 145 1.40 -3.66 -6.44
N ALA A 146 0.67 -3.94 -5.38
CA ALA A 146 1.05 -4.98 -4.42
C ALA A 146 1.06 -6.38 -5.05
N ALA A 147 0.05 -6.70 -5.87
CA ALA A 147 -0.03 -7.98 -6.58
C ALA A 147 1.09 -8.13 -7.62
N GLN A 148 1.49 -7.05 -8.29
CA GLN A 148 2.62 -7.05 -9.23
C GLN A 148 3.93 -7.43 -8.53
N VAL A 149 4.23 -6.82 -7.37
CA VAL A 149 5.42 -7.16 -6.58
C VAL A 149 5.42 -8.64 -6.18
N PHE A 150 4.27 -9.16 -5.77
CA PHE A 150 4.13 -10.57 -5.44
C PHE A 150 4.34 -11.48 -6.66
N ALA A 151 3.77 -11.12 -7.79
CA ALA A 151 3.90 -11.87 -9.04
C ALA A 151 5.36 -11.94 -9.51
N ASP A 152 6.06 -10.79 -9.52
CA ASP A 152 7.48 -10.69 -9.86
C ASP A 152 8.32 -11.60 -8.95
N GLN A 153 8.08 -11.56 -7.65
CA GLN A 153 8.84 -12.35 -6.68
C GLN A 153 8.53 -13.84 -6.76
N SER A 154 7.32 -14.21 -7.13
CA SER A 154 6.90 -15.62 -7.28
C SER A 154 7.15 -16.19 -8.68
N GLY A 155 7.61 -15.36 -9.64
CA GLY A 155 7.85 -15.75 -11.02
C GLY A 155 6.57 -16.04 -11.80
N ILE A 156 5.48 -15.36 -11.46
CA ILE A 156 4.17 -15.46 -12.14
C ILE A 156 4.04 -14.29 -13.10
N ASP A 157 3.66 -14.57 -14.34
CA ASP A 157 3.33 -13.52 -15.30
C ASP A 157 2.12 -12.71 -14.80
N PHE A 158 2.26 -11.39 -14.78
CA PHE A 158 1.22 -10.48 -14.32
C PHE A 158 0.90 -9.46 -15.41
N PRO A 159 -0.38 -9.30 -15.81
CA PRO A 159 -0.74 -8.40 -16.89
C PRO A 159 -0.45 -6.94 -16.57
N ASP A 160 0.00 -6.18 -17.57
CA ASP A 160 0.24 -4.75 -17.43
C ASP A 160 -1.06 -4.00 -17.12
N LEU A 161 -0.94 -2.90 -16.37
CA LEU A 161 -2.09 -2.10 -15.89
C LEU A 161 -2.96 -1.58 -17.06
N ASP A 162 -2.36 -1.27 -18.19
CA ASP A 162 -3.05 -0.77 -19.39
C ASP A 162 -3.90 -1.83 -20.11
N THR A 163 -3.78 -3.10 -19.71
CA THR A 163 -4.64 -4.19 -20.21
C THR A 163 -5.99 -4.27 -19.52
N TYR A 164 -6.19 -3.55 -18.42
CA TYR A 164 -7.42 -3.53 -17.66
C TYR A 164 -8.30 -2.35 -18.05
N ASP A 165 -9.62 -2.57 -18.07
CA ASP A 165 -10.58 -1.48 -18.20
C ASP A 165 -10.57 -0.60 -16.95
N LYS A 166 -10.56 0.72 -17.14
CA LYS A 166 -10.61 1.68 -16.05
C LYS A 166 -12.04 2.15 -15.84
N TRP A 167 -12.50 2.09 -14.60
CA TRP A 167 -13.80 2.59 -14.17
C TRP A 167 -13.62 3.62 -13.07
N GLU A 168 -14.28 4.76 -13.20
CA GLU A 168 -14.36 5.77 -12.16
C GLU A 168 -15.79 5.90 -11.67
N ILE A 169 -15.98 5.88 -10.36
CA ILE A 169 -17.29 6.00 -9.72
C ILE A 169 -17.21 7.15 -8.73
N ASP A 170 -17.96 8.21 -9.02
CA ASP A 170 -18.06 9.37 -8.16
C ASP A 170 -18.95 9.12 -6.94
N GLY A 171 -18.80 9.96 -5.91
CA GLY A 171 -19.68 9.98 -4.75
C GLY A 171 -19.43 8.87 -3.73
N PHE A 172 -18.26 8.20 -3.78
CA PHE A 172 -17.90 7.24 -2.76
C PHE A 172 -17.71 7.91 -1.40
N VAL A 173 -18.41 7.38 -0.40
CA VAL A 173 -18.33 7.79 1.00
C VAL A 173 -17.90 6.59 1.82
N GLY A 174 -16.70 6.65 2.37
CA GLY A 174 -16.14 5.57 3.17
C GLY A 174 -16.56 5.61 4.64
N THR A 175 -16.16 4.59 5.40
CA THR A 175 -16.54 4.39 6.80
C THR A 175 -16.04 5.48 7.74
N MET A 176 -14.97 6.18 7.39
CA MET A 176 -14.41 7.28 8.20
C MET A 176 -15.13 8.62 7.99
N TYR A 177 -16.09 8.70 7.08
CA TYR A 177 -16.85 9.94 6.83
C TYR A 177 -17.87 10.26 7.94
N ALA A 178 -18.17 9.29 8.78
CA ALA A 178 -19.16 9.42 9.87
C ALA A 178 -18.60 10.05 11.15
N TYR A 179 -17.33 10.40 11.19
CA TYR A 179 -16.63 11.00 12.34
C TYR A 179 -16.55 12.52 12.24
#